data_49a637ff7c28ecd1769845f4a36dd35e
#
_entry.id   49a637ff7c28ecd1769845f4a36dd35e
#
_cell.length_a   1.000
_cell.length_b   1.000
_cell.length_c   1.000
_cell.angle_alpha   90.00
_cell.angle_beta   90.00
_cell.angle_gamma   90.00
#
_symmetry.space_group_name_H-M   'P 1'
#
loop_
_entity.id
_entity.type
_entity.pdbx_description
1 polymer ?
#
loop_
_entity_poly.entity_id
_entity_poly.type
_entity_poly.pdbx_seq_one_letter_code
_entity_poly.pdbx_strand_id
1 'polypeptide(L)'
;MLAHLFSGIAKWAQDSSGALTILPDCATELPEGILNDDGTVTYTYTLKDGLTWSNGDPLKASDFVFAWNRAASAALGADYGYMFEVIKGYEDVANGVEGAKLAVEAPDDKTLVVTLANTISYWNELLAFPTYYPVHEATVASEAWATDPSTYVCNGPYTMSGWEHGSIITLTKNDSFHNAAEVTMPTIRCHLSDDSNNMLANFKNGTWLLIDDVPTNEIAALKTEYPDEFVVAGQIGTYYVCWNINERILPEDSTLEGVEAETAQAEIRRAISLLFDRNYIVNEIAQGGQVPASSFVAMGMTNPDGTQFYKTAHSTNDAFDGYYDVREEAFESNVDKALEVLAKYYK
;
A
#
# COMPACT_ATOMS: atom_id res chain seq x y z
N MET A 1 -0.44 -4.54 11.21
CA MET A 1 -0.82 -4.14 12.59
C MET A 1 -2.08 -3.26 12.62
N LEU A 2 -2.20 -2.17 11.84
CA LEU A 2 -3.35 -1.25 11.91
C LEU A 2 -4.72 -1.96 11.75
N ALA A 3 -4.84 -2.90 10.81
CA ALA A 3 -6.07 -3.68 10.64
C ALA A 3 -6.45 -4.61 11.82
N HIS A 4 -5.54 -4.81 12.80
CA HIS A 4 -5.87 -5.48 14.05
C HIS A 4 -6.41 -4.50 15.11
N LEU A 5 -6.04 -3.23 15.02
CA LEU A 5 -6.37 -2.20 16.01
C LEU A 5 -7.53 -1.32 15.59
N PHE A 6 -7.80 -1.21 14.29
CA PHE A 6 -8.87 -0.35 13.75
C PHE A 6 -9.75 -1.09 12.75
N SER A 7 -10.97 -0.61 12.61
CA SER A 7 -11.96 -0.99 11.61
C SER A 7 -12.46 0.25 10.87
N GLY A 8 -12.53 0.17 9.54
CA GLY A 8 -13.00 1.22 8.65
C GLY A 8 -14.46 1.05 8.22
N ILE A 9 -14.88 1.81 7.23
CA ILE A 9 -16.18 1.64 6.57
C ILE A 9 -16.25 0.26 5.89
N ALA A 10 -15.18 -0.13 5.21
CA ALA A 10 -15.02 -1.39 4.49
C ALA A 10 -13.75 -2.13 4.92
N LYS A 11 -13.66 -3.40 4.60
CA LYS A 11 -12.49 -4.25 4.85
C LYS A 11 -12.22 -5.20 3.68
N TRP A 12 -10.97 -5.59 3.52
CA TRP A 12 -10.59 -6.74 2.70
C TRP A 12 -10.99 -8.04 3.36
N ALA A 13 -11.52 -8.96 2.58
CA ALA A 13 -11.84 -10.33 2.97
C ALA A 13 -11.47 -11.31 1.87
N GLN A 14 -11.35 -12.58 2.20
CA GLN A 14 -11.24 -13.66 1.24
C GLN A 14 -12.56 -14.40 1.15
N ASP A 15 -13.00 -14.72 -0.06
CA ASP A 15 -14.12 -15.59 -0.28
C ASP A 15 -13.72 -17.09 -0.10
N SER A 16 -14.66 -18.00 -0.31
CA SER A 16 -14.40 -19.44 -0.17
C SER A 16 -13.44 -20.01 -1.21
N SER A 17 -13.13 -19.27 -2.27
CA SER A 17 -12.12 -19.63 -3.28
C SER A 17 -10.74 -19.08 -2.95
N GLY A 18 -10.62 -18.22 -1.93
CA GLY A 18 -9.41 -17.49 -1.58
C GLY A 18 -9.24 -16.17 -2.36
N ALA A 19 -10.19 -15.79 -3.21
CA ALA A 19 -10.16 -14.52 -3.93
C ALA A 19 -10.45 -13.35 -2.97
N LEU A 20 -9.69 -12.25 -3.15
CA LEU A 20 -9.89 -11.03 -2.36
C LEU A 20 -11.16 -10.30 -2.81
N THR A 21 -11.91 -9.82 -1.84
CA THR A 21 -13.13 -9.03 -2.03
C THR A 21 -13.22 -7.95 -0.97
N ILE A 22 -14.02 -6.92 -1.26
CA ILE A 22 -14.32 -5.86 -0.29
C ILE A 22 -15.68 -6.12 0.33
N LEU A 23 -15.74 -6.13 1.66
CA LEU A 23 -16.95 -6.27 2.43
C LEU A 23 -17.18 -5.04 3.32
N PRO A 24 -18.46 -4.72 3.68
CA PRO A 24 -18.74 -3.72 4.69
C PRO A 24 -18.18 -4.14 6.05
N ASP A 25 -17.58 -3.19 6.79
CA ASP A 25 -17.08 -3.44 8.15
C ASP A 25 -17.86 -2.64 9.20
N CYS A 26 -17.57 -1.36 9.44
CA CYS A 26 -18.41 -0.50 10.29
C CYS A 26 -19.74 -0.12 9.62
N ALA A 27 -19.79 -0.07 8.29
CA ALA A 27 -21.03 0.17 7.55
C ALA A 27 -21.92 -1.09 7.51
N THR A 28 -23.23 -0.88 7.39
CA THR A 28 -24.19 -1.97 7.20
C THR A 28 -24.10 -2.58 5.80
N GLU A 29 -23.79 -1.77 4.81
CA GLU A 29 -23.64 -2.14 3.39
C GLU A 29 -22.70 -1.18 2.66
N LEU A 30 -22.30 -1.52 1.45
CA LEU A 30 -21.57 -0.65 0.53
C LEU A 30 -22.54 -0.21 -0.58
N PRO A 31 -23.09 1.01 -0.50
CA PRO A 31 -24.09 1.49 -1.44
C PRO A 31 -23.50 1.84 -2.81
N GLU A 32 -24.32 1.83 -3.83
CA GLU A 32 -23.99 2.43 -5.12
C GLU A 32 -23.95 3.96 -4.99
N GLY A 33 -23.02 4.58 -5.70
CA GLY A 33 -22.91 6.04 -5.76
C GLY A 33 -24.00 6.67 -6.62
N ILE A 34 -24.51 7.81 -6.19
CA ILE A 34 -25.48 8.62 -6.95
C ILE A 34 -24.71 9.67 -7.74
N LEU A 35 -24.78 9.59 -9.07
CA LEU A 35 -24.20 10.61 -9.95
C LEU A 35 -25.06 11.88 -9.90
N ASN A 36 -24.43 13.00 -9.57
CA ASN A 36 -25.05 14.32 -9.50
C ASN A 36 -24.98 15.04 -10.85
N ASP A 37 -25.82 16.06 -11.06
CA ASP A 37 -25.86 16.85 -12.29
C ASP A 37 -24.55 17.60 -12.61
N ASP A 38 -23.73 17.86 -11.59
CA ASP A 38 -22.41 18.50 -11.72
C ASP A 38 -21.26 17.52 -11.99
N GLY A 39 -21.56 16.23 -12.16
CA GLY A 39 -20.58 15.19 -12.44
C GLY A 39 -19.92 14.59 -11.19
N THR A 40 -20.22 15.12 -10.01
CA THR A 40 -19.78 14.52 -8.74
C THR A 40 -20.59 13.26 -8.41
N VAL A 41 -20.09 12.43 -7.48
CA VAL A 41 -20.79 11.21 -7.06
C VAL A 41 -20.95 11.21 -5.54
N THR A 42 -22.18 11.01 -5.07
CA THR A 42 -22.48 10.98 -3.63
C THR A 42 -22.77 9.57 -3.15
N TYR A 43 -22.10 9.18 -2.09
CA TYR A 43 -22.32 7.91 -1.35
C TYR A 43 -22.88 8.21 0.03
N THR A 44 -23.85 7.41 0.48
CA THR A 44 -24.44 7.54 1.81
C THR A 44 -24.33 6.21 2.54
N TYR A 45 -23.48 6.16 3.56
CA TYR A 45 -23.27 4.97 4.41
C TYR A 45 -24.07 5.07 5.69
N THR A 46 -24.61 3.93 6.12
CA THR A 46 -25.23 3.77 7.45
C THR A 46 -24.31 2.92 8.30
N LEU A 47 -23.87 3.44 9.45
CA LEU A 47 -23.07 2.69 10.41
C LEU A 47 -23.92 1.66 11.15
N LYS A 48 -23.33 0.52 11.51
CA LYS A 48 -23.93 -0.51 12.35
C LYS A 48 -24.27 0.04 13.73
N ASP A 49 -25.22 -0.62 14.39
CA ASP A 49 -25.57 -0.33 15.79
C ASP A 49 -24.49 -0.84 16.75
N GLY A 50 -24.29 -0.11 17.85
CA GLY A 50 -23.45 -0.56 18.96
C GLY A 50 -21.94 -0.50 18.69
N LEU A 51 -21.49 0.24 17.69
CA LEU A 51 -20.07 0.49 17.46
C LEU A 51 -19.48 1.32 18.61
N THR A 52 -18.37 0.86 19.16
CA THR A 52 -17.68 1.53 20.27
C THR A 52 -16.18 1.59 20.07
N TRP A 53 -15.58 2.60 20.65
CA TRP A 53 -14.16 2.67 20.89
C TRP A 53 -13.74 1.78 22.06
N SER A 54 -12.46 1.42 22.15
CA SER A 54 -11.91 0.58 23.22
C SER A 54 -12.02 1.18 24.62
N ASN A 55 -12.22 2.49 24.73
CA ASN A 55 -12.49 3.19 25.99
C ASN A 55 -13.99 3.20 26.37
N GLY A 56 -14.85 2.64 25.55
CA GLY A 56 -16.30 2.57 25.75
C GLY A 56 -17.11 3.73 25.16
N ASP A 57 -16.46 4.74 24.58
CA ASP A 57 -17.15 5.82 23.89
C ASP A 57 -17.87 5.28 22.63
N PRO A 58 -19.04 5.83 22.25
CA PRO A 58 -19.70 5.43 21.01
C PRO A 58 -18.88 5.91 19.80
N LEU A 59 -18.70 5.02 18.81
CA LEU A 59 -18.12 5.39 17.52
C LEU A 59 -19.23 5.93 16.63
N LYS A 60 -19.01 7.10 16.04
CA LYS A 60 -19.98 7.85 15.26
C LYS A 60 -19.48 8.18 13.86
N ALA A 61 -20.39 8.54 12.97
CA ALA A 61 -20.07 9.02 11.62
C ALA A 61 -19.16 10.27 11.66
N SER A 62 -19.32 11.14 12.68
CA SER A 62 -18.46 12.31 12.88
C SER A 62 -16.99 11.96 13.11
N ASP A 63 -16.67 10.77 13.64
CA ASP A 63 -15.28 10.36 13.87
C ASP A 63 -14.58 10.10 12.52
N PHE A 64 -15.29 9.58 11.52
CA PHE A 64 -14.78 9.46 10.14
C PHE A 64 -14.59 10.83 9.49
N VAL A 65 -15.55 11.74 9.65
CA VAL A 65 -15.44 13.13 9.14
C VAL A 65 -14.19 13.81 9.71
N PHE A 66 -13.99 13.69 11.02
CA PHE A 66 -12.82 14.23 11.70
C PHE A 66 -11.53 13.59 11.18
N ALA A 67 -11.46 12.25 11.19
CA ALA A 67 -10.28 11.50 10.81
C ALA A 67 -9.81 11.81 9.38
N TRP A 68 -10.73 11.84 8.42
CA TRP A 68 -10.41 12.06 7.02
C TRP A 68 -9.95 13.51 6.75
N ASN A 69 -10.62 14.51 7.34
CA ASN A 69 -10.17 15.90 7.26
C ASN A 69 -8.79 16.08 7.90
N ARG A 70 -8.53 15.41 9.03
CA ARG A 70 -7.22 15.41 9.69
C ARG A 70 -6.15 14.80 8.81
N ALA A 71 -6.40 13.61 8.22
CA ALA A 71 -5.43 12.90 7.39
C ALA A 71 -5.14 13.61 6.06
N ALA A 72 -6.13 14.30 5.47
CA ALA A 72 -5.96 15.09 4.26
C ALA A 72 -5.28 16.44 4.51
N SER A 73 -5.19 16.91 5.76
CA SER A 73 -4.74 18.27 6.06
C SER A 73 -3.24 18.48 5.86
N ALA A 74 -2.86 19.63 5.30
CA ALA A 74 -1.46 20.07 5.23
C ALA A 74 -0.79 20.12 6.61
N ALA A 75 -1.54 20.43 7.67
CA ALA A 75 -1.01 20.55 9.02
C ALA A 75 -0.51 19.20 9.58
N LEU A 76 -1.15 18.09 9.24
CA LEU A 76 -0.67 16.75 9.62
C LEU A 76 0.48 16.28 8.73
N GLY A 77 0.44 16.60 7.43
CA GLY A 77 1.45 16.16 6.46
C GLY A 77 1.55 14.63 6.36
N ALA A 78 0.40 13.94 6.38
CA ALA A 78 0.37 12.48 6.32
C ALA A 78 0.87 11.97 4.98
N ASP A 79 1.75 10.94 4.98
CA ASP A 79 2.34 10.34 3.77
C ASP A 79 1.29 9.86 2.77
N TYR A 80 0.14 9.37 3.26
CA TYR A 80 -0.98 8.90 2.45
C TYR A 80 -2.14 9.92 2.36
N GLY A 81 -1.92 11.18 2.73
CA GLY A 81 -2.93 12.24 2.63
C GLY A 81 -3.48 12.42 1.22
N TYR A 82 -2.65 12.18 0.19
CA TYR A 82 -3.04 12.26 -1.21
C TYR A 82 -4.15 11.26 -1.62
N MET A 83 -4.35 10.18 -0.88
CA MET A 83 -5.42 9.21 -1.18
C MET A 83 -6.83 9.82 -1.06
N PHE A 84 -6.97 10.98 -0.39
CA PHE A 84 -8.23 11.72 -0.33
C PHE A 84 -8.48 12.64 -1.54
N GLU A 85 -7.59 12.69 -2.53
CA GLU A 85 -7.72 13.52 -3.74
C GLU A 85 -8.99 13.26 -4.53
N VAL A 86 -9.55 12.06 -4.41
CA VAL A 86 -10.81 11.66 -5.04
C VAL A 86 -12.04 12.33 -4.42
N ILE A 87 -11.92 12.87 -3.18
CA ILE A 87 -13.02 13.53 -2.47
C ILE A 87 -13.03 15.03 -2.82
N LYS A 88 -14.21 15.52 -3.15
CA LYS A 88 -14.40 16.95 -3.46
C LYS A 88 -13.91 17.83 -2.30
N GLY A 89 -13.16 18.87 -2.61
CA GLY A 89 -12.59 19.83 -1.64
C GLY A 89 -11.16 19.46 -1.17
N TYR A 90 -10.59 18.34 -1.62
CA TYR A 90 -9.26 17.91 -1.20
C TYR A 90 -8.16 18.94 -1.46
N GLU A 91 -8.11 19.53 -2.66
CA GLU A 91 -7.04 20.48 -3.02
C GLU A 91 -6.92 21.64 -2.03
N ASP A 92 -8.05 22.23 -1.63
CA ASP A 92 -8.07 23.33 -0.66
C ASP A 92 -7.59 22.87 0.73
N VAL A 93 -8.00 21.68 1.17
CA VAL A 93 -7.58 21.09 2.46
C VAL A 93 -6.09 20.78 2.45
N ALA A 94 -5.58 20.15 1.41
CA ALA A 94 -4.19 19.78 1.23
C ALA A 94 -3.26 21.00 1.09
N ASN A 95 -3.78 22.12 0.56
CA ASN A 95 -3.07 23.39 0.46
C ASN A 95 -3.21 24.27 1.71
N GLY A 96 -3.93 23.81 2.74
CA GLY A 96 -4.08 24.54 4.00
C GLY A 96 -4.94 25.81 3.91
N VAL A 97 -5.89 25.84 2.98
CA VAL A 97 -6.84 26.95 2.87
C VAL A 97 -7.69 27.04 4.14
N GLU A 98 -7.76 28.20 4.75
CA GLU A 98 -8.47 28.40 6.02
C GLU A 98 -9.96 28.03 5.90
N GLY A 99 -10.42 27.16 6.80
CA GLY A 99 -11.81 26.67 6.83
C GLY A 99 -12.18 25.65 5.76
N ALA A 100 -11.24 25.26 4.87
CA ALA A 100 -11.48 24.21 3.87
C ALA A 100 -11.75 22.87 4.55
N LYS A 101 -12.66 22.10 3.94
CA LYS A 101 -13.02 20.74 4.37
C LYS A 101 -13.27 19.85 3.16
N LEU A 102 -13.01 18.56 3.35
CA LEU A 102 -13.49 17.54 2.44
C LEU A 102 -15.02 17.56 2.40
N ALA A 103 -15.60 17.22 1.26
CA ALA A 103 -17.05 17.00 1.13
C ALA A 103 -17.45 15.66 1.79
N VAL A 104 -17.29 15.62 3.10
CA VAL A 104 -17.66 14.50 3.95
C VAL A 104 -18.46 15.05 5.12
N GLU A 105 -19.66 14.53 5.34
CA GLU A 105 -20.61 15.03 6.33
C GLU A 105 -21.20 13.91 7.17
N ALA A 106 -21.54 14.22 8.41
CA ALA A 106 -22.27 13.35 9.33
C ALA A 106 -23.55 14.07 9.77
N PRO A 107 -24.66 13.96 9.03
CA PRO A 107 -25.93 14.61 9.39
C PRO A 107 -26.51 14.09 10.71
N ASP A 108 -26.17 12.89 11.10
CA ASP A 108 -26.46 12.27 12.41
C ASP A 108 -25.34 11.31 12.83
N ASP A 109 -25.49 10.67 13.99
CA ASP A 109 -24.45 9.81 14.58
C ASP A 109 -24.12 8.55 13.71
N LYS A 110 -25.00 8.15 12.79
CA LYS A 110 -24.86 6.91 12.01
C LYS A 110 -24.74 7.12 10.51
N THR A 111 -25.07 8.30 10.01
CA THR A 111 -25.09 8.57 8.58
C THR A 111 -23.80 9.29 8.19
N LEU A 112 -23.01 8.69 7.30
CA LEU A 112 -21.83 9.27 6.69
C LEU A 112 -22.12 9.54 5.21
N VAL A 113 -22.05 10.80 4.79
CA VAL A 113 -22.25 11.23 3.41
C VAL A 113 -20.92 11.68 2.83
N VAL A 114 -20.53 11.11 1.69
CA VAL A 114 -19.26 11.42 1.01
C VAL A 114 -19.53 11.81 -0.43
N THR A 115 -18.97 12.93 -0.87
CA THR A 115 -19.08 13.37 -2.26
C THR A 115 -17.70 13.30 -2.94
N LEU A 116 -17.58 12.45 -3.94
CA LEU A 116 -16.39 12.35 -4.79
C LEU A 116 -16.40 13.42 -5.88
N ALA A 117 -15.24 13.90 -6.26
CA ALA A 117 -15.06 14.88 -7.32
C ALA A 117 -15.45 14.33 -8.70
N ASN A 118 -15.26 13.02 -8.92
CA ASN A 118 -15.55 12.32 -10.17
C ASN A 118 -15.94 10.87 -9.90
N THR A 119 -16.46 10.17 -10.91
CA THR A 119 -16.68 8.73 -10.85
C THR A 119 -15.34 7.99 -10.90
N ILE A 120 -15.13 7.09 -9.94
CA ILE A 120 -13.98 6.17 -9.90
C ILE A 120 -14.47 4.74 -9.63
N SER A 121 -13.74 3.75 -10.13
CA SER A 121 -14.11 2.33 -9.98
C SER A 121 -13.55 1.67 -8.72
N TYR A 122 -12.56 2.27 -8.07
CA TYR A 122 -11.80 1.70 -6.94
C TYR A 122 -12.12 2.37 -5.60
N TRP A 123 -13.29 3.00 -5.48
CA TRP A 123 -13.66 3.70 -4.25
C TRP A 123 -13.77 2.78 -3.03
N ASN A 124 -14.34 1.59 -3.20
CA ASN A 124 -14.49 0.65 -2.09
C ASN A 124 -13.14 0.11 -1.60
N GLU A 125 -12.16 -0.04 -2.49
CA GLU A 125 -10.79 -0.43 -2.15
C GLU A 125 -10.09 0.65 -1.31
N LEU A 126 -10.30 1.93 -1.63
CA LEU A 126 -9.80 3.03 -0.81
C LEU A 126 -10.38 3.00 0.61
N LEU A 127 -11.69 2.74 0.76
CA LEU A 127 -12.35 2.65 2.07
C LEU A 127 -11.80 1.52 2.96
N ALA A 128 -11.22 0.48 2.37
CA ALA A 128 -10.57 -0.61 3.09
C ALA A 128 -9.10 -0.33 3.43
N PHE A 129 -8.53 0.78 2.94
CA PHE A 129 -7.15 1.15 3.23
C PHE A 129 -7.03 1.86 4.60
N PRO A 130 -5.99 1.57 5.40
CA PRO A 130 -5.87 2.09 6.78
C PRO A 130 -5.95 3.61 6.94
N THR A 131 -5.57 4.39 5.93
CA THR A 131 -5.69 5.86 5.95
C THR A 131 -7.14 6.33 6.10
N TYR A 132 -8.12 5.52 5.66
CA TYR A 132 -9.55 5.80 5.80
C TYR A 132 -10.16 5.32 7.13
N TYR A 133 -9.36 4.75 8.02
CA TYR A 133 -9.87 4.35 9.33
C TYR A 133 -10.17 5.57 10.21
N PRO A 134 -11.17 5.48 11.10
CA PRO A 134 -11.48 6.55 12.02
C PRO A 134 -10.41 6.67 13.10
N VAL A 135 -10.28 7.84 13.71
CA VAL A 135 -9.50 8.05 14.92
C VAL A 135 -10.34 8.77 15.97
N HIS A 136 -10.11 8.45 17.23
CA HIS A 136 -10.82 9.07 18.34
C HIS A 136 -10.29 10.50 18.60
N GLU A 137 -11.10 11.52 18.32
CA GLU A 137 -10.68 12.93 18.29
C GLU A 137 -9.98 13.36 19.58
N ALA A 138 -10.58 13.09 20.75
CA ALA A 138 -10.00 13.48 22.02
C ALA A 138 -8.63 12.83 22.31
N THR A 139 -8.42 11.63 21.79
CA THR A 139 -7.16 10.89 21.95
C THR A 139 -6.06 11.50 21.10
N VAL A 140 -6.32 11.76 19.83
CA VAL A 140 -5.30 12.24 18.88
C VAL A 140 -4.95 13.72 19.05
N ALA A 141 -5.57 14.40 20.01
CA ALA A 141 -5.16 15.75 20.41
C ALA A 141 -3.77 15.79 21.09
N SER A 142 -3.29 14.67 21.61
CA SER A 142 -1.92 14.53 22.13
C SER A 142 -1.01 13.94 21.04
N GLU A 143 0.14 14.54 20.78
CA GLU A 143 1.13 14.01 19.82
C GLU A 143 1.65 12.61 20.21
N ALA A 144 1.70 12.31 21.51
CA ALA A 144 2.19 11.04 22.04
C ALA A 144 1.13 9.91 22.07
N TRP A 145 -0.08 10.15 21.62
CA TRP A 145 -1.19 9.20 21.76
C TRP A 145 -0.90 7.81 21.19
N ALA A 146 -0.11 7.73 20.10
CA ALA A 146 0.18 6.50 19.39
C ALA A 146 1.40 5.73 19.92
N THR A 147 2.10 6.27 20.94
CA THR A 147 3.34 5.68 21.46
C THR A 147 3.20 5.03 22.83
N ASP A 148 2.03 5.15 23.47
CA ASP A 148 1.73 4.60 24.79
C ASP A 148 0.44 3.77 24.75
N PRO A 149 0.47 2.48 25.12
CA PRO A 149 -0.72 1.64 25.16
C PRO A 149 -1.87 2.21 26.01
N SER A 150 -1.56 2.95 27.08
CA SER A 150 -2.57 3.53 27.96
C SER A 150 -3.40 4.65 27.33
N THR A 151 -2.88 5.28 26.29
CA THR A 151 -3.53 6.35 25.52
C THR A 151 -4.03 5.90 24.15
N TYR A 152 -3.74 4.65 23.74
CA TYR A 152 -4.05 4.15 22.41
C TYR A 152 -5.50 3.69 22.31
N VAL A 153 -6.42 4.59 22.00
CA VAL A 153 -7.83 4.27 21.79
C VAL A 153 -8.07 3.82 20.34
N CYS A 154 -8.68 2.67 20.18
CA CYS A 154 -8.92 2.04 18.88
C CYS A 154 -10.31 1.37 18.85
N ASN A 155 -10.75 0.92 17.65
CA ASN A 155 -12.09 0.35 17.46
C ASN A 155 -12.08 -1.03 16.77
N GLY A 156 -10.90 -1.63 16.64
CA GLY A 156 -10.72 -2.90 15.93
C GLY A 156 -10.83 -4.14 16.81
N PRO A 157 -10.51 -5.33 16.24
CA PRO A 157 -10.61 -6.63 16.90
C PRO A 157 -9.69 -6.81 18.11
N TYR A 158 -8.63 -6.01 18.21
CA TYR A 158 -7.68 -6.03 19.33
C TYR A 158 -7.44 -4.63 19.87
N THR A 159 -6.98 -4.57 21.13
CA THR A 159 -6.43 -3.38 21.78
C THR A 159 -4.95 -3.56 22.02
N MET A 160 -4.18 -2.48 21.99
CA MET A 160 -2.77 -2.51 22.37
C MET A 160 -2.66 -2.56 23.89
N SER A 161 -2.32 -3.72 24.45
CA SER A 161 -2.21 -3.93 25.90
C SER A 161 -0.80 -3.76 26.46
N GLY A 162 0.21 -3.68 25.61
CA GLY A 162 1.59 -3.46 26.00
C GLY A 162 2.48 -3.08 24.82
N TRP A 163 3.46 -2.25 25.08
CA TRP A 163 4.52 -1.91 24.14
C TRP A 163 5.84 -1.70 24.87
N GLU A 164 6.73 -2.68 24.71
CA GLU A 164 8.12 -2.53 25.08
C GLU A 164 8.88 -2.07 23.82
N HIS A 165 9.20 -0.77 23.79
CA HIS A 165 9.82 -0.14 22.63
C HIS A 165 11.11 -0.83 22.20
N GLY A 166 11.23 -1.12 20.89
CA GLY A 166 12.35 -1.85 20.30
C GLY A 166 12.36 -3.37 20.55
N SER A 167 11.32 -3.91 21.22
CA SER A 167 11.25 -5.32 21.59
C SER A 167 9.94 -5.98 21.17
N ILE A 168 8.80 -5.60 21.77
CA ILE A 168 7.53 -6.30 21.56
C ILE A 168 6.33 -5.39 21.72
N ILE A 169 5.34 -5.58 20.84
CA ILE A 169 3.98 -5.04 21.00
C ILE A 169 3.04 -6.19 21.32
N THR A 170 2.22 -6.04 22.36
CA THR A 170 1.22 -7.02 22.75
C THR A 170 -0.17 -6.48 22.47
N LEU A 171 -0.93 -7.26 21.71
CA LEU A 171 -2.31 -6.99 21.38
C LEU A 171 -3.21 -7.99 22.12
N THR A 172 -4.26 -7.52 22.76
CA THR A 172 -5.25 -8.35 23.44
C THR A 172 -6.60 -8.21 22.77
N LYS A 173 -7.33 -9.30 22.63
CA LYS A 173 -8.69 -9.32 22.06
C LYS A 173 -9.56 -8.22 22.65
N ASN A 174 -10.25 -7.48 21.79
CA ASN A 174 -11.21 -6.46 22.18
C ASN A 174 -12.62 -7.08 22.25
N ASP A 175 -13.11 -7.35 23.46
CA ASP A 175 -14.44 -7.94 23.65
C ASP A 175 -15.58 -6.98 23.28
N SER A 176 -15.31 -5.68 23.15
CA SER A 176 -16.27 -4.67 22.69
C SER A 176 -16.29 -4.49 21.17
N PHE A 177 -15.46 -5.21 20.43
CA PHE A 177 -15.47 -5.18 18.97
C PHE A 177 -16.78 -5.73 18.42
N HIS A 178 -17.38 -5.06 17.42
CA HIS A 178 -18.70 -5.43 16.88
C HIS A 178 -18.78 -6.88 16.34
N ASN A 179 -17.65 -7.47 15.93
CA ASN A 179 -17.54 -8.86 15.51
C ASN A 179 -16.64 -9.68 16.47
N ALA A 180 -16.61 -9.37 17.77
CA ALA A 180 -15.73 -10.04 18.74
C ALA A 180 -15.91 -11.57 18.77
N ALA A 181 -17.09 -12.09 18.44
CA ALA A 181 -17.35 -13.53 18.39
C ALA A 181 -16.51 -14.25 17.30
N GLU A 182 -16.11 -13.55 16.25
CA GLU A 182 -15.28 -14.09 15.16
C GLU A 182 -13.78 -14.10 15.50
N VAL A 183 -13.38 -13.34 16.54
CA VAL A 183 -11.98 -13.24 16.97
C VAL A 183 -11.66 -14.41 17.90
N THR A 184 -10.92 -15.39 17.37
CA THR A 184 -10.61 -16.63 18.11
C THR A 184 -9.33 -16.55 18.93
N MET A 185 -8.34 -15.77 18.48
CA MET A 185 -7.03 -15.65 19.10
C MET A 185 -7.08 -14.62 20.24
N PRO A 186 -6.77 -14.98 21.50
CA PRO A 186 -6.93 -14.05 22.63
C PRO A 186 -5.82 -12.99 22.69
N THR A 187 -4.62 -13.30 22.18
CA THR A 187 -3.45 -12.42 22.28
C THR A 187 -2.57 -12.59 21.06
N ILE A 188 -2.06 -11.48 20.54
CA ILE A 188 -1.02 -11.46 19.48
C ILE A 188 0.21 -10.76 20.07
N ARG A 189 1.38 -11.38 19.93
CA ARG A 189 2.66 -10.81 20.31
C ARG A 189 3.47 -10.51 19.07
N CYS A 190 3.66 -9.22 18.77
CA CYS A 190 4.46 -8.76 17.63
C CYS A 190 5.87 -8.46 18.12
N HIS A 191 6.80 -9.37 17.87
CA HIS A 191 8.21 -9.15 18.15
C HIS A 191 8.80 -8.21 17.09
N LEU A 192 9.51 -7.18 17.53
CA LEU A 192 10.13 -6.18 16.67
C LEU A 192 11.58 -6.62 16.41
N SER A 193 11.89 -6.97 15.17
CA SER A 193 13.22 -7.38 14.73
C SER A 193 13.42 -7.02 13.27
N ASP A 194 14.61 -6.58 12.92
CA ASP A 194 15.11 -6.35 11.55
C ASP A 194 16.17 -7.39 11.15
N ASP A 195 16.44 -8.37 12.01
CA ASP A 195 17.38 -9.46 11.77
C ASP A 195 16.63 -10.74 11.35
N SER A 196 16.58 -11.01 10.04
CA SER A 196 15.93 -12.19 9.47
C SER A 196 16.55 -13.52 9.93
N ASN A 197 17.85 -13.57 10.30
CA ASN A 197 18.45 -14.76 10.89
C ASN A 197 17.90 -15.04 12.28
N ASN A 198 17.73 -13.99 13.10
CA ASN A 198 17.10 -14.10 14.41
C ASN A 198 15.63 -14.53 14.28
N MET A 199 14.88 -13.97 13.32
CA MET A 199 13.50 -14.37 13.04
C MET A 199 13.44 -15.87 12.70
N LEU A 200 14.24 -16.33 11.76
CA LEU A 200 14.29 -17.74 11.34
C LEU A 200 14.68 -18.67 12.48
N ALA A 201 15.67 -18.30 13.30
CA ALA A 201 16.08 -19.10 14.45
C ALA A 201 14.94 -19.27 15.47
N ASN A 202 14.17 -18.20 15.75
CA ASN A 202 13.02 -18.23 16.66
C ASN A 202 11.83 -19.02 16.08
N PHE A 203 11.63 -18.99 14.77
CA PHE A 203 10.66 -19.85 14.10
C PHE A 203 11.07 -21.34 14.21
N LYS A 204 12.30 -21.69 13.83
CA LYS A 204 12.81 -23.07 13.86
C LYS A 204 12.78 -23.69 15.25
N ASN A 205 12.98 -22.91 16.32
CA ASN A 205 12.91 -23.39 17.70
C ASN A 205 11.48 -23.37 18.29
N GLY A 206 10.49 -22.92 17.54
CA GLY A 206 9.08 -22.87 17.95
C GLY A 206 8.70 -21.71 18.90
N THR A 207 9.60 -20.74 19.11
CA THR A 207 9.32 -19.56 19.94
C THR A 207 8.39 -18.59 19.22
N TRP A 208 8.60 -18.37 17.92
CA TRP A 208 7.74 -17.57 17.06
C TRP A 208 6.97 -18.47 16.10
N LEU A 209 5.69 -18.23 15.97
CA LEU A 209 4.78 -19.06 15.17
C LEU A 209 4.62 -18.56 13.73
N LEU A 210 4.95 -17.28 13.48
CA LEU A 210 4.92 -16.63 12.18
C LEU A 210 6.11 -15.67 12.09
N ILE A 211 6.75 -15.67 10.95
CA ILE A 211 7.74 -14.64 10.55
C ILE A 211 7.39 -14.16 9.16
N ASP A 212 7.63 -12.89 8.87
CA ASP A 212 7.28 -12.24 7.59
C ASP A 212 8.51 -12.01 6.70
N ASP A 213 9.70 -12.33 7.18
CA ASP A 213 10.94 -12.26 6.43
C ASP A 213 11.86 -13.43 6.76
N VAL A 214 12.68 -13.84 5.79
CA VAL A 214 13.70 -14.89 5.93
C VAL A 214 14.99 -14.48 5.22
N PRO A 215 16.17 -14.97 5.68
CA PRO A 215 17.41 -14.73 4.95
C PRO A 215 17.32 -15.28 3.52
N THR A 216 17.67 -14.46 2.52
CA THR A 216 17.54 -14.82 1.11
C THR A 216 18.32 -16.09 0.74
N ASN A 217 19.49 -16.30 1.34
CA ASN A 217 20.30 -17.50 1.15
C ASN A 217 19.67 -18.79 1.73
N GLU A 218 18.66 -18.68 2.59
CA GLU A 218 17.95 -19.82 3.18
C GLU A 218 16.68 -20.21 2.40
N ILE A 219 16.20 -19.38 1.48
CA ILE A 219 14.92 -19.57 0.79
C ILE A 219 14.84 -20.92 0.08
N ALA A 220 15.88 -21.33 -0.64
CA ALA A 220 15.90 -22.60 -1.37
C ALA A 220 15.80 -23.82 -0.43
N ALA A 221 16.50 -23.75 0.72
CA ALA A 221 16.44 -24.78 1.75
C ALA A 221 15.05 -24.79 2.42
N LEU A 222 14.52 -23.64 2.79
CA LEU A 222 13.22 -23.51 3.47
C LEU A 222 12.07 -24.03 2.63
N LYS A 223 12.05 -23.78 1.31
CA LYS A 223 11.06 -24.36 0.39
C LYS A 223 11.05 -25.90 0.39
N THR A 224 12.18 -26.51 0.73
CA THR A 224 12.33 -27.97 0.79
C THR A 224 12.04 -28.52 2.19
N GLU A 225 12.50 -27.82 3.23
CA GLU A 225 12.37 -28.25 4.64
C GLU A 225 10.97 -27.98 5.21
N TYR A 226 10.32 -26.90 4.76
CA TYR A 226 9.02 -26.42 5.24
C TYR A 226 8.03 -26.16 4.09
N PRO A 227 7.73 -27.18 3.25
CA PRO A 227 6.92 -26.97 2.03
C PRO A 227 5.49 -26.53 2.29
N ASP A 228 4.94 -26.85 3.46
CA ASP A 228 3.57 -26.50 3.86
C ASP A 228 3.50 -25.16 4.64
N GLU A 229 4.61 -24.74 5.27
CA GLU A 229 4.71 -23.53 6.08
C GLU A 229 5.32 -22.35 5.30
N PHE A 230 6.16 -22.64 4.28
CA PHE A 230 6.80 -21.61 3.47
C PHE A 230 5.84 -21.10 2.40
N VAL A 231 5.25 -19.93 2.64
CA VAL A 231 4.26 -19.33 1.74
C VAL A 231 4.88 -18.22 0.91
N VAL A 232 4.71 -18.28 -0.41
CA VAL A 232 5.01 -17.17 -1.33
C VAL A 232 3.70 -16.51 -1.71
N ALA A 233 3.49 -15.28 -1.24
CA ALA A 233 2.32 -14.48 -1.59
C ALA A 233 2.66 -13.52 -2.74
N GLY A 234 1.91 -13.60 -3.84
CA GLY A 234 2.02 -12.65 -4.95
C GLY A 234 1.56 -11.25 -4.54
N GLN A 235 2.30 -10.25 -5.00
CA GLN A 235 1.94 -8.84 -4.80
C GLN A 235 1.88 -8.13 -6.16
N ILE A 236 0.86 -7.27 -6.33
CA ILE A 236 0.79 -6.39 -7.50
C ILE A 236 1.67 -5.17 -7.23
N GLY A 237 2.92 -5.27 -7.64
CA GLY A 237 3.90 -4.21 -7.43
C GLY A 237 5.12 -4.38 -8.33
N THR A 238 5.80 -3.28 -8.62
CA THR A 238 7.05 -3.27 -9.37
C THR A 238 8.13 -2.61 -8.53
N TYR A 239 9.19 -3.37 -8.24
CA TYR A 239 10.39 -2.81 -7.63
C TYR A 239 11.28 -2.22 -8.71
N TYR A 240 11.70 -0.96 -8.57
CA TYR A 240 12.42 -0.24 -9.61
C TYR A 240 13.50 0.68 -9.05
N VAL A 241 14.48 0.99 -9.89
CA VAL A 241 15.49 2.02 -9.62
C VAL A 241 14.96 3.36 -10.13
N CYS A 242 14.91 4.35 -9.25
CA CYS A 242 14.51 5.70 -9.60
C CYS A 242 15.74 6.55 -9.95
N TRP A 243 15.68 7.21 -11.10
CA TRP A 243 16.73 8.15 -11.50
C TRP A 243 16.47 9.53 -10.90
N ASN A 244 17.50 10.14 -10.30
CA ASN A 244 17.45 11.58 -10.02
C ASN A 244 17.66 12.35 -11.34
N ILE A 245 16.55 12.74 -11.97
CA ILE A 245 16.59 13.45 -13.27
C ILE A 245 17.12 14.88 -13.16
N ASN A 246 17.25 15.45 -11.96
CA ASN A 246 17.82 16.77 -11.73
C ASN A 246 19.35 16.74 -11.77
N GLU A 247 19.96 15.55 -11.64
CA GLU A 247 21.39 15.37 -11.72
C GLU A 247 21.84 15.13 -13.17
N ARG A 248 22.87 15.85 -13.58
CA ARG A 248 23.47 15.71 -14.90
C ARG A 248 24.34 14.46 -14.95
N ILE A 249 24.05 13.58 -15.91
CA ILE A 249 24.82 12.33 -16.13
C ILE A 249 25.66 12.35 -17.43
N LEU A 250 25.68 13.45 -18.14
CA LEU A 250 26.59 13.61 -19.27
C LEU A 250 28.05 13.78 -18.77
N PRO A 251 29.07 13.36 -19.57
CA PRO A 251 30.45 13.64 -19.27
C PRO A 251 30.70 15.13 -19.00
N GLU A 252 31.69 15.44 -18.16
CA GLU A 252 32.02 16.82 -17.77
C GLU A 252 32.43 17.70 -18.98
N ASP A 253 33.04 17.09 -20.00
CA ASP A 253 33.48 17.75 -21.25
C ASP A 253 32.38 17.83 -22.32
N SER A 254 31.17 17.39 -22.02
CA SER A 254 30.04 17.44 -22.95
C SER A 254 29.55 18.87 -23.16
N THR A 255 29.47 19.26 -24.44
CA THR A 255 28.97 20.57 -24.90
C THR A 255 27.48 20.57 -25.23
N LEU A 256 26.76 19.44 -25.02
CA LEU A 256 25.33 19.35 -25.28
C LEU A 256 24.53 20.19 -24.29
N GLU A 257 23.54 20.93 -24.82
CA GLU A 257 22.65 21.80 -24.04
C GLU A 257 21.18 21.62 -24.45
N GLY A 258 20.25 22.10 -23.61
CA GLY A 258 18.82 22.08 -23.87
C GLY A 258 18.28 20.68 -24.22
N VAL A 259 17.41 20.60 -25.22
CA VAL A 259 16.75 19.37 -25.65
C VAL A 259 17.73 18.28 -26.10
N GLU A 260 18.90 18.65 -26.68
CA GLU A 260 19.92 17.68 -27.09
C GLU A 260 20.54 17.01 -25.84
N ALA A 261 20.83 17.78 -24.79
CA ALA A 261 21.35 17.27 -23.54
C ALA A 261 20.31 16.38 -22.83
N GLU A 262 19.05 16.78 -22.82
CA GLU A 262 17.97 16.00 -22.22
C GLU A 262 17.80 14.64 -22.94
N THR A 263 17.80 14.65 -24.26
CA THR A 263 17.71 13.44 -25.10
C THR A 263 18.88 12.50 -24.83
N ALA A 264 20.10 13.04 -24.84
CA ALA A 264 21.29 12.24 -24.57
C ALA A 264 21.27 11.60 -23.17
N GLN A 265 20.86 12.36 -22.16
CA GLN A 265 20.73 11.84 -20.80
C GLN A 265 19.65 10.76 -20.69
N ALA A 266 18.54 10.88 -21.42
CA ALA A 266 17.51 9.85 -21.47
C ALA A 266 18.02 8.56 -22.15
N GLU A 267 18.79 8.68 -23.26
CA GLU A 267 19.44 7.55 -23.92
C GLU A 267 20.46 6.85 -22.99
N ILE A 268 21.26 7.62 -22.25
CA ILE A 268 22.24 7.07 -21.29
C ILE A 268 21.51 6.31 -20.17
N ARG A 269 20.47 6.89 -19.55
CA ARG A 269 19.69 6.22 -18.50
C ARG A 269 19.07 4.91 -19.01
N ARG A 270 18.52 4.94 -20.23
CA ARG A 270 17.97 3.73 -20.85
C ARG A 270 19.06 2.69 -21.11
N ALA A 271 20.22 3.09 -21.61
CA ALA A 271 21.34 2.19 -21.81
C ALA A 271 21.80 1.52 -20.52
N ILE A 272 21.97 2.31 -19.44
CA ILE A 272 22.32 1.75 -18.13
C ILE A 272 21.24 0.77 -17.64
N SER A 273 19.97 1.06 -17.88
CA SER A 273 18.85 0.15 -17.51
C SER A 273 18.90 -1.20 -18.24
N LEU A 274 19.51 -1.27 -19.43
CA LEU A 274 19.72 -2.52 -20.18
C LEU A 274 20.86 -3.38 -19.60
N LEU A 275 21.75 -2.80 -18.78
CA LEU A 275 22.87 -3.52 -18.15
C LEU A 275 22.45 -4.32 -16.90
N PHE A 276 21.23 -4.13 -16.40
CA PHE A 276 20.73 -4.92 -15.29
C PHE A 276 20.25 -6.29 -15.77
N ASP A 277 20.93 -7.35 -15.34
CA ASP A 277 20.45 -8.71 -15.51
C ASP A 277 19.30 -8.98 -14.52
N ARG A 278 18.08 -8.77 -14.99
CA ARG A 278 16.88 -8.93 -14.17
C ARG A 278 16.61 -10.39 -13.80
N ASN A 279 17.01 -11.34 -14.64
CA ASN A 279 16.88 -12.76 -14.34
C ASN A 279 17.81 -13.17 -13.22
N TYR A 280 19.07 -12.73 -13.25
CA TYR A 280 20.01 -12.95 -12.16
C TYR A 280 19.50 -12.34 -10.84
N ILE A 281 18.96 -11.11 -10.89
CA ILE A 281 18.42 -10.44 -9.70
C ILE A 281 17.27 -11.24 -9.08
N VAL A 282 16.30 -11.70 -9.87
CA VAL A 282 15.13 -12.40 -9.33
C VAL A 282 15.44 -13.84 -8.94
N ASN A 283 16.31 -14.53 -9.67
CA ASN A 283 16.60 -15.96 -9.46
C ASN A 283 17.69 -16.21 -8.43
N GLU A 284 18.75 -15.38 -8.40
CA GLU A 284 19.93 -15.62 -7.59
C GLU A 284 20.01 -14.70 -6.36
N ILE A 285 19.47 -13.48 -6.46
CA ILE A 285 19.54 -12.52 -5.36
C ILE A 285 18.23 -12.50 -4.55
N ALA A 286 17.09 -12.22 -5.18
CA ALA A 286 15.81 -12.07 -4.49
C ALA A 286 15.16 -13.40 -4.11
N GLN A 287 15.16 -14.39 -5.00
CA GLN A 287 14.70 -15.78 -4.82
C GLN A 287 13.25 -15.96 -4.28
N GLY A 288 12.51 -14.87 -4.08
CA GLY A 288 11.16 -14.86 -3.50
C GLY A 288 10.03 -15.17 -4.49
N GLY A 289 10.35 -15.54 -5.74
CA GLY A 289 9.36 -15.83 -6.80
C GLY A 289 8.95 -14.60 -7.61
N GLN A 290 9.69 -13.51 -7.50
CA GLN A 290 9.51 -12.31 -8.34
C GLN A 290 9.70 -12.65 -9.83
N VAL A 291 9.12 -11.83 -10.71
CA VAL A 291 9.25 -11.97 -12.17
C VAL A 291 10.05 -10.79 -12.71
N PRO A 292 10.97 -10.99 -13.68
CA PRO A 292 11.67 -9.89 -14.31
C PRO A 292 10.69 -8.86 -14.91
N ALA A 293 10.76 -7.60 -14.49
CA ALA A 293 9.86 -6.56 -14.96
C ALA A 293 10.28 -6.01 -16.33
N SER A 294 9.42 -6.15 -17.32
CA SER A 294 9.59 -5.56 -18.66
C SER A 294 9.06 -4.12 -18.75
N SER A 295 8.22 -3.71 -17.81
CA SER A 295 7.61 -2.38 -17.74
C SER A 295 7.35 -1.96 -16.29
N PHE A 296 6.89 -0.73 -16.10
CA PHE A 296 6.49 -0.22 -14.79
C PHE A 296 5.19 -0.83 -14.27
N VAL A 297 4.29 -1.20 -15.18
CA VAL A 297 3.01 -1.83 -14.81
C VAL A 297 3.24 -3.27 -14.40
N ALA A 298 2.88 -3.60 -13.17
CA ALA A 298 3.00 -4.94 -12.63
C ALA A 298 2.06 -5.95 -13.34
N MET A 299 2.50 -7.20 -13.40
CA MET A 299 1.62 -8.31 -13.77
C MET A 299 0.51 -8.48 -12.73
N GLY A 300 -0.66 -8.96 -13.18
CA GLY A 300 -1.82 -9.13 -12.30
C GLY A 300 -2.85 -8.00 -12.36
N MET A 301 -2.48 -6.81 -12.87
CA MET A 301 -3.46 -5.78 -13.21
C MET A 301 -4.21 -6.16 -14.47
N THR A 302 -5.53 -6.05 -14.45
CA THR A 302 -6.40 -6.42 -15.56
C THR A 302 -7.21 -5.23 -16.09
N ASN A 303 -7.51 -5.26 -17.39
CA ASN A 303 -8.53 -4.43 -18.00
C ASN A 303 -9.94 -4.89 -17.56
N PRO A 304 -10.99 -4.07 -17.78
CA PRO A 304 -12.37 -4.46 -17.48
C PRO A 304 -12.84 -5.76 -18.18
N ASP A 305 -12.24 -6.11 -19.31
CA ASP A 305 -12.51 -7.35 -20.06
C ASP A 305 -11.73 -8.57 -19.56
N GLY A 306 -10.93 -8.42 -18.47
CA GLY A 306 -10.11 -9.48 -17.87
C GLY A 306 -8.77 -9.70 -18.56
N THR A 307 -8.44 -8.98 -19.63
CA THR A 307 -7.11 -9.07 -20.27
C THR A 307 -6.04 -8.40 -19.40
N GLN A 308 -4.78 -8.84 -19.51
CA GLN A 308 -3.68 -8.26 -18.74
C GLN A 308 -3.37 -6.83 -19.19
N PHE A 309 -3.47 -5.87 -18.26
CA PHE A 309 -3.30 -4.45 -18.56
C PHE A 309 -1.89 -4.10 -19.06
N TYR A 310 -0.85 -4.70 -18.51
CA TYR A 310 0.54 -4.42 -18.93
C TYR A 310 0.79 -4.73 -20.42
N LYS A 311 0.11 -5.73 -20.99
CA LYS A 311 0.24 -6.10 -22.43
C LYS A 311 -0.36 -5.05 -23.34
N THR A 312 -1.48 -4.47 -22.95
CA THR A 312 -2.19 -3.47 -23.77
C THR A 312 -1.65 -2.08 -23.62
N ALA A 313 -1.15 -1.74 -22.40
CA ALA A 313 -0.67 -0.38 -22.10
C ALA A 313 0.74 -0.09 -22.64
N HIS A 314 1.59 -1.11 -22.80
CA HIS A 314 3.03 -0.90 -23.03
C HIS A 314 3.65 -1.76 -24.10
N SER A 315 2.88 -2.60 -24.79
CA SER A 315 3.44 -3.39 -25.88
C SER A 315 3.84 -2.48 -27.05
N THR A 316 5.15 -2.27 -27.18
CA THR A 316 5.74 -1.50 -28.26
C THR A 316 6.50 -2.37 -29.24
N ASN A 317 6.53 -3.69 -29.00
CA ASN A 317 7.29 -4.64 -29.78
C ASN A 317 6.55 -5.98 -29.85
N ASP A 318 6.43 -6.55 -31.05
CA ASP A 318 5.79 -7.85 -31.28
C ASP A 318 6.56 -9.04 -30.69
N ALA A 319 7.87 -8.86 -30.38
CA ALA A 319 8.73 -9.91 -29.84
C ALA A 319 8.64 -10.09 -28.33
N PHE A 320 8.26 -9.03 -27.59
CA PHE A 320 8.11 -9.05 -26.14
C PHE A 320 7.16 -7.95 -25.67
N ASP A 321 6.55 -8.17 -24.50
CA ASP A 321 5.67 -7.17 -23.84
C ASP A 321 6.51 -6.18 -23.04
N GLY A 322 6.26 -4.87 -23.18
CA GLY A 322 6.90 -3.81 -22.39
C GLY A 322 8.03 -3.05 -23.10
N TYR A 323 8.88 -2.38 -22.32
CA TYR A 323 9.96 -1.51 -22.78
C TYR A 323 11.33 -2.23 -22.88
N TYR A 324 11.48 -3.32 -22.12
CA TYR A 324 12.72 -4.08 -22.03
C TYR A 324 12.47 -5.53 -22.41
N ASP A 325 13.36 -6.08 -23.26
CA ASP A 325 13.39 -7.52 -23.46
C ASP A 325 14.07 -8.18 -22.26
N VAL A 326 13.27 -8.79 -21.41
CA VAL A 326 13.71 -9.41 -20.16
C VAL A 326 13.91 -10.91 -20.27
N ARG A 327 13.86 -11.48 -21.49
CA ARG A 327 14.17 -12.88 -21.70
C ARG A 327 15.65 -13.13 -21.43
N GLU A 328 15.97 -14.27 -20.83
CA GLU A 328 17.35 -14.59 -20.44
C GLU A 328 18.31 -14.54 -21.63
N GLU A 329 17.91 -15.11 -22.77
CA GLU A 329 18.69 -15.11 -24.01
C GLU A 329 18.90 -13.72 -24.63
N ALA A 330 18.14 -12.71 -24.23
CA ALA A 330 18.25 -11.35 -24.73
C ALA A 330 19.29 -10.52 -24.00
N PHE A 331 19.80 -10.96 -22.85
CA PHE A 331 20.63 -10.13 -21.98
C PHE A 331 21.94 -9.70 -22.65
N GLU A 332 22.66 -10.62 -23.32
CA GLU A 332 23.90 -10.27 -24.05
C GLU A 332 23.65 -9.20 -25.14
N SER A 333 22.57 -9.36 -25.92
CA SER A 333 22.18 -8.37 -26.92
C SER A 333 21.79 -7.01 -26.31
N ASN A 334 21.20 -7.01 -25.11
CA ASN A 334 20.88 -5.78 -24.38
C ASN A 334 22.16 -5.08 -23.91
N VAL A 335 23.15 -5.83 -23.43
CA VAL A 335 24.47 -5.30 -23.04
C VAL A 335 25.17 -4.67 -24.25
N ASP A 336 25.21 -5.33 -25.39
CA ASP A 336 25.81 -4.80 -26.62
C ASP A 336 25.16 -3.47 -27.05
N LYS A 337 23.82 -3.41 -27.05
CA LYS A 337 23.08 -2.18 -27.35
C LYS A 337 23.39 -1.05 -26.36
N ALA A 338 23.49 -1.39 -25.07
CA ALA A 338 23.82 -0.42 -24.04
C ALA A 338 25.23 0.17 -24.26
N LEU A 339 26.21 -0.68 -24.51
CA LEU A 339 27.58 -0.27 -24.77
C LEU A 339 27.73 0.58 -26.05
N GLU A 340 26.99 0.22 -27.11
CA GLU A 340 26.94 1.03 -28.34
C GLU A 340 26.39 2.44 -28.07
N VAL A 341 25.32 2.56 -27.26
CA VAL A 341 24.78 3.88 -26.89
C VAL A 341 25.73 4.65 -26.01
N LEU A 342 26.28 4.01 -24.97
CA LEU A 342 27.20 4.68 -24.03
C LEU A 342 28.47 5.16 -24.73
N ALA A 343 29.00 4.41 -25.73
CA ALA A 343 30.18 4.80 -26.52
C ALA A 343 29.99 6.07 -27.37
N LYS A 344 28.73 6.52 -27.57
CA LYS A 344 28.48 7.82 -28.25
C LYS A 344 28.84 9.00 -27.33
N TYR A 345 28.74 8.82 -26.01
CA TYR A 345 28.85 9.89 -25.02
C TYR A 345 30.11 9.75 -24.16
N TYR A 346 30.50 8.53 -23.82
CA TYR A 346 31.70 8.25 -23.01
C TYR A 346 32.79 7.62 -23.86
N LYS A 347 34.00 8.16 -23.72
CA LYS A 347 35.20 7.71 -24.45
C LYS A 347 36.03 6.76 -23.59
#